data_8a8ccffb7248446e59871c788bacb1a3
#
_entry.id   8a8ccffb7248446e59871c788bacb1a3
#
_cell.length_a   1.000
_cell.length_b   1.000
_cell.length_c   1.000
_cell.angle_alpha   90.00
_cell.angle_beta   90.00
_cell.angle_gamma   90.00
#
_symmetry.space_group_name_H-M   'P 1'
#
loop_
_entity.id
_entity.type
_entity.pdbx_description
1 polymer ?
#
loop_
_entity_poly.entity_id
_entity_poly.type
_entity_poly.pdbx_seq_one_letter_code
_entity_poly.pdbx_strand_id
1 'polypeptide(L)'
;GHMAKAKREVSEQLKKVDVVFELVDARIPYSSRNPMIDEVINQKPRVVILNKKDMSNLNEMSKWEQFFIDKGYYPVSVDAKHGKNLKKVEAAAIKATAEKFEREKAKGLKPRAIRAMIVGIPNVGKSTLINKLAKRSIAQTGNKPGVTKQQQWIPVGNALQLLDTPGI
;
A
#
# COMPACT_ATOMS: atom_id res chain seq x y z
N GLY A 1 -23.38 -4.30 13.13
CA GLY A 1 -22.56 -3.21 13.65
C GLY A 1 -21.54 -2.66 12.70
N HIS A 2 -20.88 -1.62 13.09
CA HIS A 2 -19.86 -0.94 12.28
C HIS A 2 -18.72 -1.87 11.89
N MET A 3 -18.36 -2.78 12.75
CA MET A 3 -17.24 -3.69 12.50
C MET A 3 -17.56 -4.69 11.39
N ALA A 4 -18.76 -5.24 11.38
CA ALA A 4 -19.19 -6.17 10.34
C ALA A 4 -19.26 -5.48 8.98
N LYS A 5 -19.71 -4.23 8.96
CA LYS A 5 -19.79 -3.44 7.73
C LYS A 5 -18.39 -3.13 7.20
N ALA A 6 -17.46 -2.69 8.06
CA ALA A 6 -16.09 -2.40 7.68
C ALA A 6 -15.38 -3.64 7.14
N LYS A 7 -15.55 -4.78 7.80
CA LYS A 7 -14.98 -6.05 7.35
C LYS A 7 -15.48 -6.44 5.95
N ARG A 8 -16.77 -6.23 5.72
CA ARG A 8 -17.40 -6.53 4.43
C ARG A 8 -16.86 -5.63 3.32
N GLU A 9 -16.74 -4.33 3.60
CA GLU A 9 -16.21 -3.37 2.64
C GLU A 9 -14.77 -3.69 2.27
N VAL A 10 -13.94 -4.01 3.26
CA VAL A 10 -12.54 -4.40 3.02
C VAL A 10 -12.50 -5.69 2.18
N SER A 11 -13.32 -6.69 2.51
CA SER A 11 -13.37 -7.94 1.74
C SER A 11 -13.75 -7.71 0.28
N GLU A 12 -14.70 -6.81 0.02
CA GLU A 12 -15.11 -6.48 -1.34
C GLU A 12 -13.98 -5.80 -2.11
N GLN A 13 -13.24 -4.89 -1.46
CA GLN A 13 -12.13 -4.20 -2.11
C GLN A 13 -10.96 -5.15 -2.37
N LEU A 14 -10.71 -6.11 -1.47
CA LEU A 14 -9.64 -7.09 -1.62
C LEU A 14 -9.76 -7.90 -2.90
N LYS A 15 -10.98 -8.18 -3.35
CA LYS A 15 -11.20 -8.95 -4.58
C LYS A 15 -10.68 -8.21 -5.81
N LYS A 16 -10.51 -6.91 -5.72
CA LYS A 16 -10.12 -6.05 -6.84
C LYS A 16 -8.64 -5.76 -6.90
N VAL A 17 -7.88 -6.14 -5.87
CA VAL A 17 -6.47 -5.77 -5.75
C VAL A 17 -5.56 -6.99 -5.68
N ASP A 18 -4.28 -6.76 -5.94
CA ASP A 18 -3.24 -7.80 -5.91
C ASP A 18 -2.43 -7.74 -4.62
N VAL A 19 -2.38 -6.58 -3.99
CA VAL A 19 -1.56 -6.33 -2.80
C VAL A 19 -2.24 -5.29 -1.93
N VAL A 20 -1.99 -5.37 -0.63
CA VAL A 20 -2.50 -4.39 0.34
C VAL A 20 -1.33 -3.56 0.85
N PHE A 21 -1.49 -2.25 0.83
CA PHE A 21 -0.55 -1.32 1.45
C PHE A 21 -1.10 -0.95 2.82
N GLU A 22 -0.38 -1.31 3.86
CA GLU A 22 -0.74 -0.93 5.22
C GLU A 22 0.15 0.21 5.68
N LEU A 23 -0.45 1.36 5.94
CA LEU A 23 0.27 2.54 6.41
C LEU A 23 0.35 2.52 7.93
N VAL A 24 1.58 2.50 8.45
CA VAL A 24 1.85 2.45 9.89
C VAL A 24 2.67 3.67 10.28
N ASP A 25 2.23 4.37 11.32
CA ASP A 25 3.01 5.45 11.91
C ASP A 25 3.88 4.87 13.01
N ALA A 26 5.18 5.13 12.95
CA ALA A 26 6.14 4.61 13.92
C ALA A 26 5.86 5.08 15.35
N ARG A 27 5.08 6.16 15.52
CA ARG A 27 4.71 6.69 16.84
C ARG A 27 3.53 5.95 17.47
N ILE A 28 2.81 5.14 16.69
CA ILE A 28 1.61 4.43 17.16
C ILE A 28 1.95 2.97 17.34
N PRO A 29 1.66 2.37 18.51
CA PRO A 29 1.94 0.95 18.73
C PRO A 29 1.24 0.06 17.71
N TYR A 30 1.97 -0.89 17.17
CA TYR A 30 1.43 -1.84 16.19
C TYR A 30 0.24 -2.61 16.78
N SER A 31 0.26 -2.87 18.09
CA SER A 31 -0.80 -3.59 18.78
C SER A 31 -2.13 -2.85 18.82
N SER A 32 -2.16 -1.55 18.50
CA SER A 32 -3.41 -0.79 18.50
C SER A 32 -4.26 -1.03 17.25
N ARG A 33 -3.79 -1.85 16.32
CA ARG A 33 -4.51 -2.17 15.10
C ARG A 33 -5.71 -3.06 15.37
N ASN A 34 -6.69 -2.99 14.47
CA ASN A 34 -7.88 -3.83 14.55
C ASN A 34 -7.57 -5.24 14.04
N PRO A 35 -7.59 -6.28 14.92
CA PRO A 35 -7.26 -7.64 14.48
C PRO A 35 -8.26 -8.23 13.50
N MET A 36 -9.51 -7.77 13.48
CA MET A 36 -10.51 -8.27 12.54
C MET A 36 -10.18 -7.87 11.11
N ILE A 37 -9.68 -6.65 10.92
CA ILE A 37 -9.24 -6.19 9.60
C ILE A 37 -8.01 -7.01 9.18
N ASP A 38 -7.12 -7.30 10.10
CA ASP A 38 -5.91 -8.07 9.85
C ASP A 38 -6.23 -9.46 9.28
N GLU A 39 -7.22 -10.15 9.84
CA GLU A 39 -7.65 -11.46 9.34
C GLU A 39 -8.08 -11.40 7.87
N VAL A 40 -8.80 -10.35 7.50
CA VAL A 40 -9.29 -10.20 6.13
C VAL A 40 -8.15 -9.91 5.17
N ILE A 41 -7.27 -8.96 5.50
CA ILE A 41 -6.21 -8.55 4.58
C ILE A 41 -5.08 -9.57 4.46
N ASN A 42 -4.98 -10.54 5.37
CA ASN A 42 -3.99 -11.61 5.27
C ASN A 42 -4.18 -12.52 4.06
N GLN A 43 -5.30 -12.42 3.37
CA GLN A 43 -5.54 -13.19 2.13
C GLN A 43 -4.71 -12.68 0.95
N LYS A 44 -4.10 -11.51 1.07
CA LYS A 44 -3.29 -10.91 0.01
C LYS A 44 -1.90 -10.56 0.56
N PRO A 45 -0.88 -10.49 -0.30
CA PRO A 45 0.42 -9.97 0.11
C PRO A 45 0.29 -8.57 0.70
N ARG A 46 1.16 -8.24 1.62
CA ARG A 46 1.08 -6.97 2.34
C ARG A 46 2.42 -6.22 2.28
N VAL A 47 2.34 -4.99 1.80
CA VAL A 47 3.45 -4.03 1.89
C VAL A 47 3.15 -3.14 3.09
N VAL A 48 4.06 -3.12 4.06
CA VAL A 48 3.90 -2.26 5.25
C VAL A 48 4.71 -0.99 5.01
N ILE A 49 4.01 0.13 4.93
CA ILE A 49 4.63 1.42 4.70
C ILE A 49 4.80 2.13 6.04
N LEU A 50 6.05 2.19 6.51
CA LEU A 50 6.41 2.83 7.76
C LEU A 50 6.65 4.31 7.51
N ASN A 51 5.69 5.14 7.91
CA ASN A 51 5.79 6.58 7.74
C ASN A 51 6.59 7.15 8.91
N LYS A 52 7.78 7.66 8.63
CA LYS A 52 8.69 8.22 9.63
C LYS A 52 9.06 9.64 9.28
N LYS A 53 9.01 10.52 10.27
CA LYS A 53 9.38 11.92 10.15
C LYS A 53 10.88 12.09 10.02
N ASP A 54 11.66 11.28 10.74
CA ASP A 54 13.11 11.31 10.74
C ASP A 54 13.64 9.94 10.34
N MET A 55 14.35 9.89 9.23
CA MET A 55 14.91 8.65 8.69
C MET A 55 16.39 8.53 8.93
N SER A 56 16.94 9.34 9.85
CA SER A 56 18.36 9.33 10.16
C SER A 56 18.78 8.15 11.04
N ASN A 57 17.87 7.59 11.83
CA ASN A 57 18.16 6.46 12.71
C ASN A 57 17.99 5.14 11.97
N LEU A 58 19.06 4.71 11.28
CA LEU A 58 19.04 3.50 10.47
C LEU A 58 18.87 2.23 11.30
N ASN A 59 19.40 2.21 12.52
CA ASN A 59 19.27 1.04 13.40
C ASN A 59 17.80 0.79 13.79
N GLU A 60 17.10 1.84 14.15
CA GLU A 60 15.69 1.74 14.51
C GLU A 60 14.85 1.33 13.30
N MET A 61 15.12 1.92 12.14
CA MET A 61 14.44 1.55 10.90
C MET A 61 14.64 0.07 10.57
N SER A 62 15.88 -0.39 10.68
CA SER A 62 16.21 -1.79 10.40
C SER A 62 15.48 -2.75 11.32
N LYS A 63 15.35 -2.41 12.60
CA LYS A 63 14.61 -3.25 13.57
C LYS A 63 13.14 -3.36 13.21
N TRP A 64 12.50 -2.24 12.85
CA TRP A 64 11.11 -2.23 12.45
C TRP A 64 10.89 -3.01 11.15
N GLU A 65 11.77 -2.80 10.18
CA GLU A 65 11.68 -3.53 8.92
C GLU A 65 11.85 -5.03 9.14
N GLN A 66 12.81 -5.43 9.96
CA GLN A 66 13.02 -6.85 10.25
C GLN A 66 11.81 -7.47 10.96
N PHE A 67 11.19 -6.72 11.87
CA PHE A 67 9.97 -7.17 12.54
C PHE A 67 8.89 -7.57 11.54
N PHE A 68 8.67 -6.76 10.50
CA PHE A 68 7.65 -7.05 9.50
C PHE A 68 8.09 -8.13 8.50
N ILE A 69 9.38 -8.19 8.18
CA ILE A 69 9.92 -9.27 7.35
C ILE A 69 9.68 -10.63 8.02
N ASP A 70 9.90 -10.70 9.33
CA ASP A 70 9.69 -11.94 10.08
C ASP A 70 8.23 -12.38 10.08
N LYS A 71 7.30 -11.47 9.88
CA LYS A 71 5.88 -11.80 9.73
C LYS A 71 5.50 -12.20 8.31
N GLY A 72 6.43 -12.16 7.37
CA GLY A 72 6.15 -12.47 5.97
C GLY A 72 5.65 -11.27 5.16
N TYR A 73 5.79 -10.07 5.67
CA TYR A 73 5.37 -8.85 4.98
C TYR A 73 6.55 -8.18 4.28
N TYR A 74 6.26 -7.14 3.52
CA TYR A 74 7.26 -6.39 2.74
C TYR A 74 7.32 -4.96 3.26
N PRO A 75 8.25 -4.63 4.17
CA PRO A 75 8.30 -3.30 4.76
C PRO A 75 9.04 -2.29 3.88
N VAL A 76 8.57 -1.05 3.93
CA VAL A 76 9.22 0.09 3.29
C VAL A 76 9.15 1.27 4.24
N SER A 77 10.28 1.92 4.50
CA SER A 77 10.32 3.14 5.31
C SER A 77 10.29 4.36 4.40
N VAL A 78 9.34 5.26 4.63
CA VAL A 78 9.16 6.47 3.84
C VAL A 78 8.98 7.68 4.74
N ASP A 79 9.26 8.86 4.20
CA ASP A 79 8.81 10.12 4.77
C ASP A 79 7.82 10.72 3.77
N ALA A 80 6.53 10.51 4.03
CA ALA A 80 5.47 10.93 3.10
C ALA A 80 5.44 12.45 2.99
N LYS A 81 5.62 13.18 4.09
CA LYS A 81 5.58 14.64 4.10
C LYS A 81 6.65 15.25 3.19
N HIS A 82 7.86 14.72 3.23
CA HIS A 82 9.00 15.23 2.45
C HIS A 82 9.26 14.44 1.17
N GLY A 83 8.43 13.47 0.88
CA GLY A 83 8.53 12.68 -0.35
C GLY A 83 9.75 11.78 -0.45
N LYS A 84 10.32 11.36 0.68
CA LYS A 84 11.54 10.53 0.67
C LYS A 84 11.20 9.04 0.53
N ASN A 85 11.94 8.35 -0.31
CA ASN A 85 11.87 6.90 -0.54
C ASN A 85 10.55 6.41 -1.14
N LEU A 86 9.78 7.28 -1.79
CA LEU A 86 8.48 6.90 -2.35
C LEU A 86 8.62 5.85 -3.46
N LYS A 87 9.71 5.88 -4.23
CA LYS A 87 9.94 4.88 -5.28
C LYS A 87 10.09 3.46 -4.73
N LYS A 88 10.47 3.32 -3.46
CA LYS A 88 10.60 2.01 -2.82
C LYS A 88 9.26 1.33 -2.60
N VAL A 89 8.17 2.09 -2.53
CA VAL A 89 6.83 1.55 -2.41
C VAL A 89 6.48 0.72 -3.66
N GLU A 90 6.75 1.27 -4.83
CA GLU A 90 6.52 0.57 -6.10
C GLU A 90 7.39 -0.69 -6.19
N ALA A 91 8.66 -0.59 -5.83
CA ALA A 91 9.57 -1.73 -5.84
C ALA A 91 9.10 -2.85 -4.90
N ALA A 92 8.61 -2.48 -3.71
CA ALA A 92 8.07 -3.46 -2.76
C ALA A 92 6.81 -4.12 -3.29
N ALA A 93 5.94 -3.37 -3.96
CA ALA A 93 4.73 -3.93 -4.57
C ALA A 93 5.07 -4.94 -5.66
N ILE A 94 6.06 -4.65 -6.48
CA ILE A 94 6.54 -5.56 -7.53
C ILE A 94 7.05 -6.86 -6.89
N LYS A 95 7.87 -6.74 -5.85
CA LYS A 95 8.41 -7.89 -5.13
C LYS A 95 7.32 -8.74 -4.49
N ALA A 96 6.36 -8.10 -3.85
CA ALA A 96 5.27 -8.79 -3.14
C ALA A 96 4.35 -9.56 -4.08
N THR A 97 4.21 -9.12 -5.34
CA THR A 97 3.30 -9.71 -6.31
C THR A 97 4.01 -10.54 -7.38
N ALA A 98 5.33 -10.71 -7.26
CA ALA A 98 6.13 -11.36 -8.30
C ALA A 98 5.63 -12.77 -8.66
N GLU A 99 5.30 -13.60 -7.67
CA GLU A 99 4.83 -14.97 -7.93
C GLU A 99 3.50 -14.97 -8.69
N LYS A 100 2.58 -14.09 -8.30
CA LYS A 100 1.29 -14.00 -8.96
C LYS A 100 1.45 -13.62 -10.43
N PHE A 101 2.27 -12.61 -10.72
CA PHE A 101 2.47 -12.15 -12.09
C PHE A 101 3.24 -13.16 -12.93
N GLU A 102 4.14 -13.93 -12.34
CA GLU A 102 4.79 -15.05 -13.01
C GLU A 102 3.77 -16.11 -13.43
N ARG A 103 2.83 -16.45 -12.55
CA ARG A 103 1.76 -17.40 -12.88
C ARG A 103 0.86 -16.87 -13.99
N GLU A 104 0.51 -15.58 -13.96
CA GLU A 104 -0.30 -14.96 -15.02
C GLU A 104 0.42 -14.99 -16.35
N LYS A 105 1.71 -14.68 -16.36
CA LYS A 105 2.53 -14.73 -17.56
C LYS A 105 2.60 -16.15 -18.15
N ALA A 106 2.77 -17.14 -17.29
CA ALA A 106 2.80 -18.56 -17.71
C ALA A 106 1.47 -19.00 -18.34
N LYS A 107 0.36 -18.37 -17.95
CA LYS A 107 -0.97 -18.65 -18.52
C LYS A 107 -1.25 -17.82 -19.79
N GLY A 108 -0.30 -17.01 -20.23
CA GLY A 108 -0.45 -16.17 -21.42
C GLY A 108 -1.23 -14.89 -21.21
N LEU A 109 -1.46 -14.48 -19.96
CA LEU A 109 -2.15 -13.24 -19.68
C LEU A 109 -1.26 -12.03 -19.97
N LYS A 110 -1.86 -10.96 -20.48
CA LYS A 110 -1.12 -9.75 -20.81
C LYS A 110 -0.60 -9.04 -19.55
N PRO A 111 0.59 -8.45 -19.62
CA PRO A 111 1.09 -7.63 -18.52
C PRO A 111 0.13 -6.48 -18.23
N ARG A 112 -0.04 -6.19 -16.96
CA ARG A 112 -0.91 -5.11 -16.49
C ARG A 112 -0.31 -4.45 -15.26
N ALA A 113 -0.85 -3.30 -14.88
CA ALA A 113 -0.42 -2.63 -13.65
C ALA A 113 -0.85 -3.43 -12.42
N ILE A 114 -0.03 -3.35 -11.38
CA ILE A 114 -0.36 -3.92 -10.06
C ILE A 114 -1.45 -3.07 -9.44
N ARG A 115 -2.48 -3.71 -8.91
CA ARG A 115 -3.56 -3.02 -8.22
C ARG A 115 -3.40 -3.18 -6.73
N ALA A 116 -3.46 -2.06 -6.01
CA ALA A 116 -3.28 -2.04 -4.56
C ALA A 116 -4.35 -1.20 -3.88
N MET A 117 -4.65 -1.54 -2.64
CA MET A 117 -5.48 -0.68 -1.78
C MET A 117 -4.65 -0.26 -0.57
N ILE A 118 -4.97 0.88 0.00
CA ILE A 118 -4.30 1.39 1.20
C ILE A 118 -5.23 1.26 2.39
N VAL A 119 -4.75 0.62 3.45
CA VAL A 119 -5.44 0.58 4.74
C VAL A 119 -4.53 1.22 5.79
N GLY A 120 -5.11 1.72 6.86
CA GLY A 120 -4.32 2.32 7.92
C GLY A 120 -5.21 2.95 8.97
N ILE A 121 -4.61 3.31 10.10
CA ILE A 121 -5.30 4.02 11.16
C ILE A 121 -5.63 5.43 10.64
N PRO A 122 -6.84 5.96 10.90
CA PRO A 122 -7.17 7.33 10.50
C PRO A 122 -6.14 8.34 11.02
N ASN A 123 -5.86 9.36 10.24
CA ASN A 123 -4.95 10.46 10.57
C ASN A 123 -3.46 10.11 10.60
N VAL A 124 -3.05 8.99 9.99
CA VAL A 124 -1.61 8.64 9.89
C VAL A 124 -0.98 9.08 8.58
N GLY A 125 -1.61 10.02 7.88
CA GLY A 125 -1.03 10.57 6.66
C GLY A 125 -1.35 9.81 5.38
N LYS A 126 -2.43 9.03 5.39
CA LYS A 126 -2.85 8.26 4.21
C LYS A 126 -3.09 9.16 3.00
N SER A 127 -3.84 10.25 3.18
CA SER A 127 -4.10 11.21 2.10
C SER A 127 -2.84 11.89 1.61
N THR A 128 -1.92 12.21 2.54
CA THR A 128 -0.63 12.80 2.18
C THR A 128 0.18 11.85 1.32
N LEU A 129 0.22 10.59 1.70
CA LEU A 129 0.95 9.57 0.93
C LEU A 129 0.35 9.40 -0.46
N ILE A 130 -0.96 9.27 -0.55
CA ILE A 130 -1.64 9.11 -1.84
C ILE A 130 -1.35 10.28 -2.75
N ASN A 131 -1.45 11.51 -2.22
CA ASN A 131 -1.17 12.72 -3.01
C ASN A 131 0.27 12.78 -3.49
N LYS A 132 1.23 12.42 -2.63
CA LYS A 132 2.64 12.42 -3.01
C LYS A 132 2.95 11.39 -4.09
N LEU A 133 2.37 10.20 -3.97
CA LEU A 133 2.55 9.15 -4.97
C LEU A 133 1.92 9.56 -6.31
N ALA A 134 0.74 10.16 -6.28
CA ALA A 134 0.07 10.63 -7.49
C ALA A 134 0.85 11.75 -8.18
N LYS A 135 1.38 12.72 -7.42
CA LYS A 135 2.20 13.80 -7.97
C LYS A 135 3.48 13.28 -8.60
N ARG A 136 4.11 12.31 -7.97
CA ARG A 136 5.31 11.67 -8.50
C ARG A 136 5.01 10.98 -9.83
N SER A 137 3.86 10.32 -9.94
CA SER A 137 3.43 9.67 -11.17
C SER A 137 3.29 10.68 -12.31
N ILE A 138 2.66 11.82 -12.07
CA ILE A 138 2.51 12.88 -13.07
C ILE A 138 3.88 13.36 -13.53
N ALA A 139 4.80 13.60 -12.61
CA ALA A 139 6.15 14.08 -12.93
C ALA A 139 6.94 13.09 -13.78
N GLN A 140 6.73 11.79 -13.57
CA GLN A 140 7.46 10.74 -14.30
C GLN A 140 6.85 10.40 -15.65
N THR A 141 5.52 10.39 -15.74
CA THR A 141 4.81 9.88 -16.92
C THR A 141 4.16 10.98 -17.75
N GLY A 142 3.96 12.17 -17.18
CA GLY A 142 3.20 13.24 -17.81
C GLY A 142 1.71 13.00 -17.86
N ASN A 143 1.23 11.86 -17.35
CA ASN A 143 -0.18 11.53 -17.38
C ASN A 143 -0.88 12.15 -16.17
N LYS A 144 -1.99 12.84 -16.41
CA LYS A 144 -2.84 13.32 -15.33
C LYS A 144 -3.59 12.15 -14.72
N PRO A 145 -3.81 12.13 -13.39
CA PRO A 145 -4.67 11.11 -12.79
C PRO A 145 -6.03 11.15 -13.45
N GLY A 146 -6.44 10.04 -14.02
CA GLY A 146 -7.77 9.96 -14.63
C GLY A 146 -8.85 9.99 -13.57
N VAL A 147 -9.86 10.81 -13.80
CA VAL A 147 -11.05 10.79 -12.96
C VAL A 147 -12.01 9.80 -13.59
N THR A 148 -12.08 8.60 -13.03
CA THR A 148 -13.10 7.63 -13.43
C THR A 148 -14.28 7.78 -12.47
N LYS A 149 -15.47 7.84 -13.06
CA LYS A 149 -16.69 8.13 -12.29
C LYS A 149 -17.16 6.97 -11.40
N GLN A 150 -16.63 5.75 -11.58
CA GLN A 150 -17.15 4.57 -10.88
C GLN A 150 -16.21 4.02 -9.82
N GLN A 151 -14.92 3.95 -10.09
CA GLN A 151 -13.91 3.56 -9.12
C GLN A 151 -12.70 4.39 -9.39
N GLN A 152 -12.17 4.97 -8.34
CA GLN A 152 -11.02 5.84 -8.49
C GLN A 152 -9.75 5.02 -8.36
N TRP A 153 -9.18 4.66 -9.50
CA TRP A 153 -7.85 4.08 -9.58
C TRP A 153 -6.86 5.21 -9.82
N ILE A 154 -5.95 5.39 -8.89
CA ILE A 154 -4.94 6.45 -8.96
C ILE A 154 -3.65 5.82 -9.51
N PRO A 155 -3.20 6.21 -10.71
CA PRO A 155 -1.97 5.64 -11.25
C PRO A 155 -0.75 6.14 -10.50
N VAL A 156 0.20 5.24 -10.26
CA VAL A 156 1.49 5.54 -9.64
C VAL A 156 2.56 4.95 -10.55
N GLY A 157 3.13 5.79 -11.43
CA GLY A 157 4.03 5.30 -12.47
C GLY A 157 3.28 4.44 -13.47
N ASN A 158 4.02 3.56 -14.16
CA ASN A 158 3.43 2.66 -15.16
C ASN A 158 3.09 1.29 -14.58
N ALA A 159 3.56 0.98 -13.38
CA ALA A 159 3.47 -0.37 -12.82
C ALA A 159 2.42 -0.53 -11.73
N LEU A 160 1.85 0.55 -11.21
CA LEU A 160 1.03 0.49 -10.00
C LEU A 160 -0.20 1.39 -10.12
N GLN A 161 -1.34 0.87 -9.65
CA GLN A 161 -2.58 1.65 -9.50
C GLN A 161 -3.09 1.47 -8.08
N LEU A 162 -3.47 2.58 -7.44
CA LEU A 162 -4.03 2.57 -6.10
C LEU A 162 -5.54 2.73 -6.16
N LEU A 163 -6.25 1.90 -5.42
CA LEU A 163 -7.69 2.06 -5.26
C LEU A 163 -7.95 3.08 -4.16
N ASP A 164 -8.65 4.15 -4.51
CA ASP A 164 -9.06 5.13 -3.53
C ASP A 164 -10.20 4.55 -2.69
N THR A 165 -9.94 4.35 -1.40
CA THR A 165 -10.90 3.75 -0.46
C THR A 165 -11.12 4.71 0.70
N PRO A 166 -11.92 5.77 0.51
CA PRO A 166 -12.16 6.73 1.58
C PRO A 166 -12.81 6.04 2.78
N GLY A 167 -12.29 6.34 3.97
CA GLY A 167 -12.83 5.82 5.21
C GLY A 167 -12.34 4.43 5.63
N ILE A 168 -11.40 3.87 4.90
CA ILE A 168 -10.82 2.57 5.27
C ILE A 168 -9.40 2.74 5.77
#